data_010bb0201610453126412bdac442d9bc
#
_entry.id   010bb0201610453126412bdac442d9bc
#
_cell.length_a   1.000
_cell.length_b   1.000
_cell.length_c   1.000
_cell.angle_alpha   90.00
_cell.angle_beta   90.00
_cell.angle_gamma   90.00
#
_symmetry.space_group_name_H-M   'P 1'
#
loop_
_entity.id
_entity.type
_entity.pdbx_description
1 polymer ?
#
loop_
_entity_poly.entity_id
_entity_poly.type
_entity_poly.pdbx_seq_one_letter_code
_entity_poly.pdbx_strand_id
1 'polypeptide(L)'
;MALVFDDRYQPREESAEALQRLFDVCFDSADAFSLSRAAWARQDHTLERALEPYVLRWLQTTRWFCYYTANSNPQRIVLYPLNEQTKSILRAQYRGLFLEDWSGRLPRWVPSMEDLCFFRNGTLLLGTVSHERICMAYPEDGELAQRFRDAIRGWGEADIWNRSISCCRRLRATPRNCVFALRRIFSANSAV
;
A
#
# COMPACT_ATOMS: atom_id res chain seq x y z
N MET A 1 -6.38 -15.72 -5.09
CA MET A 1 -7.57 -14.89 -4.80
C MET A 1 -7.11 -13.47 -4.57
N ALA A 2 -7.87 -12.45 -4.95
CA ALA A 2 -7.59 -11.07 -4.57
C ALA A 2 -8.82 -10.50 -3.87
N LEU A 3 -8.58 -9.73 -2.81
CA LEU A 3 -9.60 -8.99 -2.09
C LEU A 3 -9.49 -7.52 -2.50
N VAL A 4 -10.63 -6.89 -2.80
CA VAL A 4 -10.73 -5.45 -3.08
C VAL A 4 -11.52 -4.81 -1.97
N PHE A 5 -10.95 -3.80 -1.34
CA PHE A 5 -11.64 -3.03 -0.33
C PHE A 5 -12.58 -2.02 -0.99
N ASP A 6 -13.85 -2.09 -0.63
CA ASP A 6 -14.86 -1.14 -1.09
C ASP A 6 -15.05 -0.06 -0.03
N ASP A 7 -14.57 1.13 -0.33
CA ASP A 7 -14.58 2.29 0.55
C ASP A 7 -15.99 2.78 0.94
N ARG A 8 -17.03 2.38 0.20
CA ARG A 8 -18.44 2.69 0.53
C ARG A 8 -18.86 2.11 1.87
N TYR A 9 -18.18 1.07 2.30
CA TYR A 9 -18.43 0.38 3.58
C TYR A 9 -17.39 0.70 4.66
N GLN A 10 -16.47 1.63 4.41
CA GLN A 10 -15.50 2.04 5.43
C GLN A 10 -16.23 2.72 6.59
N PRO A 11 -16.20 2.15 7.81
CA PRO A 11 -16.88 2.75 8.96
C PRO A 11 -16.22 4.06 9.38
N ARG A 12 -17.00 5.06 9.66
CA ARG A 12 -16.52 6.42 9.96
C ARG A 12 -15.76 6.50 11.28
N GLU A 13 -16.33 5.91 12.28
CA GLU A 13 -15.85 6.03 13.66
C GLU A 13 -14.81 4.97 14.03
N GLU A 14 -14.76 3.87 13.28
CA GLU A 14 -13.86 2.75 13.52
C GLU A 14 -12.62 2.77 12.62
N SER A 15 -12.44 3.80 11.79
CA SER A 15 -11.37 3.82 10.78
C SER A 15 -9.96 3.69 11.36
N ALA A 16 -9.70 4.32 12.50
CA ALA A 16 -8.40 4.24 13.17
C ALA A 16 -8.15 2.85 13.78
N GLU A 17 -9.15 2.25 14.45
CA GLU A 17 -9.06 0.91 15.03
C GLU A 17 -9.01 -0.16 13.95
N ALA A 18 -9.82 -0.02 12.90
CA ALA A 18 -9.79 -0.91 11.75
C ALA A 18 -8.43 -0.91 11.05
N LEU A 19 -7.82 0.27 10.91
CA LEU A 19 -6.45 0.39 10.39
C LEU A 19 -5.44 -0.32 11.29
N GLN A 20 -5.56 -0.22 12.61
CA GLN A 20 -4.66 -0.93 13.53
C GLN A 20 -4.81 -2.45 13.41
N ARG A 21 -6.05 -2.97 13.32
CA ARG A 21 -6.28 -4.41 13.07
C ARG A 21 -5.72 -4.86 11.71
N LEU A 22 -5.85 -4.03 10.68
CA LEU A 22 -5.25 -4.31 9.37
C LEU A 22 -3.72 -4.34 9.45
N PHE A 23 -3.13 -3.43 10.23
CA PHE A 23 -1.69 -3.45 10.51
C PHE A 23 -1.27 -4.74 11.23
N ASP A 24 -2.06 -5.25 12.19
CA ASP A 24 -1.75 -6.53 12.85
C ASP A 24 -1.63 -7.66 11.81
N VAL A 25 -2.59 -7.77 10.90
CA VAL A 25 -2.55 -8.79 9.84
C VAL A 25 -1.32 -8.62 8.94
N CYS A 26 -1.04 -7.39 8.50
CA CYS A 26 0.10 -7.12 7.63
C CYS A 26 1.44 -7.32 8.36
N PHE A 27 1.55 -6.90 9.62
CA PHE A 27 2.79 -6.98 10.41
C PHE A 27 3.18 -8.41 10.78
N ASP A 28 2.19 -9.30 10.90
CA ASP A 28 2.43 -10.73 11.12
C ASP A 28 2.83 -11.45 9.82
N SER A 29 2.42 -10.92 8.67
CA SER A 29 2.48 -11.64 7.41
C SER A 29 3.50 -11.07 6.41
N ALA A 30 3.97 -9.84 6.61
CA ALA A 30 4.91 -9.16 5.72
C ALA A 30 6.32 -9.04 6.33
N ASP A 31 7.31 -8.81 5.48
CA ASP A 31 8.71 -8.58 5.85
C ASP A 31 9.22 -7.20 5.45
N ALA A 32 8.53 -6.54 4.55
CA ALA A 32 8.87 -5.21 4.06
C ALA A 32 7.61 -4.41 3.68
N PHE A 33 7.80 -3.10 3.55
CA PHE A 33 6.76 -2.22 3.01
C PHE A 33 7.37 -1.12 2.15
N SER A 34 6.53 -0.45 1.37
CA SER A 34 6.91 0.74 0.62
C SER A 34 5.90 1.85 0.80
N LEU A 35 6.39 3.06 0.57
CA LEU A 35 5.59 4.27 0.43
C LEU A 35 6.01 5.02 -0.82
N SER A 36 5.06 5.68 -1.47
CA SER A 36 5.31 6.60 -2.57
C SER A 36 5.53 8.00 -2.02
N ARG A 37 6.47 8.75 -2.61
CA ARG A 37 6.61 10.16 -2.29
C ARG A 37 5.57 10.96 -3.06
N ALA A 38 4.71 11.63 -2.32
CA ALA A 38 3.67 12.50 -2.87
C ALA A 38 4.24 13.80 -3.48
N ALA A 39 3.52 14.36 -4.43
CA ALA A 39 3.89 15.62 -5.10
C ALA A 39 2.92 16.77 -4.77
N TRP A 40 2.33 16.79 -3.57
CA TRP A 40 1.36 17.79 -3.16
C TRP A 40 2.02 19.09 -2.75
N ALA A 41 1.32 20.22 -2.92
CA ALA A 41 1.86 21.55 -2.61
C ALA A 41 2.03 21.82 -1.11
N ARG A 42 1.26 21.15 -0.24
CA ARG A 42 1.33 21.32 1.22
C ARG A 42 1.52 19.96 1.85
N GLN A 43 2.73 19.67 2.31
CA GLN A 43 3.12 18.35 2.79
C GLN A 43 3.46 18.34 4.28
N ASP A 44 3.00 17.30 4.97
CA ASP A 44 3.50 16.90 6.28
C ASP A 44 4.60 15.84 6.09
N HIS A 45 5.82 16.18 6.49
CA HIS A 45 7.00 15.32 6.38
C HIS A 45 7.28 14.52 7.66
N THR A 46 6.36 14.46 8.61
CA THR A 46 6.59 13.81 9.90
C THR A 46 6.91 12.33 9.74
N LEU A 47 6.09 11.61 8.98
CA LEU A 47 6.29 10.20 8.69
C LEU A 47 7.58 9.94 7.89
N GLU A 48 7.85 10.76 6.86
CA GLU A 48 9.06 10.65 6.03
C GLU A 48 10.33 10.77 6.89
N ARG A 49 10.40 11.79 7.76
CA ARG A 49 11.55 12.00 8.65
C ARG A 49 11.73 10.88 9.67
N ALA A 50 10.64 10.36 10.23
CA ALA A 50 10.71 9.27 11.19
C ALA A 50 11.19 7.95 10.56
N LEU A 51 10.87 7.71 9.28
CA LEU A 51 11.28 6.52 8.53
C LEU A 51 12.65 6.66 7.84
N GLU A 52 13.20 7.86 7.72
CA GLU A 52 14.47 8.12 7.01
C GLU A 52 15.63 7.20 7.42
N PRO A 53 15.87 6.92 8.74
CA PRO A 53 16.94 6.03 9.16
C PRO A 53 16.79 4.56 8.73
N TYR A 54 15.60 4.17 8.30
CA TYR A 54 15.24 2.79 7.96
C TYR A 54 15.12 2.55 6.46
N VAL A 55 15.49 3.51 5.62
CA VAL A 55 15.41 3.36 4.17
C VAL A 55 16.32 2.24 3.68
N LEU A 56 15.73 1.21 3.09
CA LEU A 56 16.47 0.14 2.41
C LEU A 56 16.89 0.57 1.01
N ARG A 57 15.97 1.19 0.28
CA ARG A 57 16.21 1.56 -1.12
C ARG A 57 15.22 2.60 -1.61
N TRP A 58 15.71 3.46 -2.51
CA TRP A 58 14.92 4.36 -3.35
C TRP A 58 14.77 3.77 -4.75
N LEU A 59 13.56 3.85 -5.30
CA LEU A 59 13.26 3.46 -6.68
C LEU A 59 12.64 4.64 -7.41
N GLN A 60 12.99 4.78 -8.68
CA GLN A 60 12.24 5.63 -9.61
C GLN A 60 11.61 4.72 -10.65
N THR A 61 10.30 4.81 -10.81
CA THR A 61 9.56 3.96 -11.72
C THR A 61 8.37 4.68 -12.32
N THR A 62 8.05 4.37 -13.56
CA THR A 62 6.83 4.82 -14.21
C THR A 62 5.69 3.83 -14.04
N ARG A 63 5.94 2.71 -13.35
CA ARG A 63 4.94 1.66 -13.12
C ARG A 63 5.05 1.19 -11.68
N TRP A 64 3.97 1.34 -10.95
CA TRP A 64 3.85 0.82 -9.61
C TRP A 64 2.48 0.17 -9.41
N PHE A 65 2.14 -0.23 -8.19
CA PHE A 65 0.85 -0.83 -7.92
C PHE A 65 -0.31 0.02 -8.48
N CYS A 66 -1.11 -0.56 -9.35
CA CYS A 66 -2.32 -0.01 -9.97
C CYS A 66 -2.19 1.29 -10.78
N TYR A 67 -1.01 1.89 -10.95
CA TYR A 67 -0.92 3.09 -11.76
C TYR A 67 0.40 3.28 -12.53
N TYR A 68 0.37 4.21 -13.49
CA TYR A 68 1.47 4.61 -14.33
C TYR A 68 1.67 6.11 -14.29
N THR A 69 2.92 6.52 -14.38
CA THR A 69 3.29 7.91 -14.59
C THR A 69 4.00 8.08 -15.93
N ALA A 70 4.09 9.32 -16.42
CA ALA A 70 4.87 9.61 -17.62
C ALA A 70 6.38 9.39 -17.37
N ASN A 71 7.12 9.03 -18.43
CA ASN A 71 8.58 8.88 -18.34
C ASN A 71 9.30 10.16 -17.88
N SER A 72 8.73 11.33 -18.17
CA SER A 72 9.24 12.62 -17.70
C SER A 72 9.00 12.90 -16.22
N ASN A 73 8.13 12.13 -15.56
CA ASN A 73 7.79 12.30 -14.16
C ASN A 73 7.66 10.94 -13.46
N PRO A 74 8.75 10.18 -13.32
CA PRO A 74 8.72 8.90 -12.65
C PRO A 74 8.39 9.07 -11.17
N GLN A 75 7.64 8.13 -10.63
CA GLN A 75 7.31 8.10 -9.22
C GLN A 75 8.52 7.68 -8.40
N ARG A 76 8.63 8.26 -7.22
CA ARG A 76 9.62 7.89 -6.22
C ARG A 76 9.00 6.97 -5.18
N ILE A 77 9.49 5.74 -5.13
CA ILE A 77 9.08 4.73 -4.16
C ILE A 77 10.23 4.51 -3.19
N VAL A 78 9.90 4.42 -1.91
CA VAL A 78 10.86 4.12 -0.85
C VAL A 78 10.49 2.79 -0.22
N LEU A 79 11.48 1.90 -0.12
CA LEU A 79 11.35 0.58 0.51
C LEU A 79 11.94 0.62 1.92
N TYR A 80 11.26 -0.03 2.85
CA TYR A 80 11.60 -0.13 4.26
C TYR A 80 11.52 -1.58 4.74
N PRO A 81 12.36 -1.99 5.71
CA PRO A 81 12.17 -3.27 6.40
C PRO A 81 10.95 -3.15 7.32
N LEU A 82 10.25 -4.23 7.54
CA LEU A 82 9.18 -4.31 8.53
C LEU A 82 9.73 -4.89 9.82
N ASN A 83 10.28 -4.03 10.67
CA ASN A 83 10.81 -4.35 12.00
C ASN A 83 10.02 -3.61 13.10
N GLU A 84 10.30 -3.87 14.37
CA GLU A 84 9.53 -3.30 15.48
C GLU A 84 9.54 -1.76 15.50
N GLN A 85 10.66 -1.13 15.11
CA GLN A 85 10.76 0.32 15.05
C GLN A 85 9.87 0.90 13.94
N THR A 86 9.94 0.35 12.73
CA THR A 86 9.14 0.82 11.60
C THR A 86 7.65 0.50 11.78
N LYS A 87 7.29 -0.64 12.39
CA LYS A 87 5.92 -0.95 12.80
C LYS A 87 5.37 0.10 13.78
N SER A 88 6.16 0.45 14.79
CA SER A 88 5.79 1.48 15.78
C SER A 88 5.56 2.84 15.12
N ILE A 89 6.44 3.25 14.19
CA ILE A 89 6.30 4.49 13.44
C ILE A 89 5.02 4.49 12.59
N LEU A 90 4.75 3.40 11.85
CA LEU A 90 3.53 3.28 11.05
C LEU A 90 2.28 3.39 11.92
N ARG A 91 2.22 2.67 13.06
CA ARG A 91 1.08 2.76 13.99
C ARG A 91 0.86 4.17 14.53
N ALA A 92 1.94 4.88 14.83
CA ALA A 92 1.85 6.20 15.44
C ALA A 92 1.49 7.30 14.41
N GLN A 93 1.92 7.18 13.15
CA GLN A 93 1.92 8.30 12.22
C GLN A 93 1.12 8.07 10.94
N TYR A 94 0.92 6.84 10.48
CA TYR A 94 0.10 6.55 9.30
C TYR A 94 -1.38 6.60 9.66
N ARG A 95 -2.14 7.51 9.07
CA ARG A 95 -3.48 7.91 9.58
C ARG A 95 -4.66 7.29 8.86
N GLY A 96 -4.47 6.74 7.65
CA GLY A 96 -5.56 6.13 6.89
C GLY A 96 -5.09 5.55 5.57
N LEU A 97 -5.88 4.65 5.02
CA LEU A 97 -5.60 4.02 3.72
C LEU A 97 -5.77 5.01 2.56
N PHE A 98 -6.62 6.02 2.74
CA PHE A 98 -6.96 6.99 1.71
C PHE A 98 -6.68 8.42 2.18
N LEU A 99 -6.37 9.30 1.24
CA LEU A 99 -6.04 10.70 1.54
C LEU A 99 -7.26 11.53 1.89
N GLU A 100 -8.37 11.31 1.20
CA GLU A 100 -9.60 12.03 1.45
C GLU A 100 -10.35 11.38 2.60
N ASP A 101 -10.96 12.21 3.44
CA ASP A 101 -12.04 11.72 4.25
C ASP A 101 -13.19 11.32 3.32
N TRP A 102 -14.20 10.57 3.84
CA TRP A 102 -15.33 10.09 3.05
C TRP A 102 -16.36 11.19 2.67
N SER A 103 -16.18 12.49 3.08
CA SER A 103 -16.84 13.65 2.49
C SER A 103 -16.12 14.17 1.23
N GLY A 104 -15.04 13.53 0.80
CA GLY A 104 -14.21 13.94 -0.32
C GLY A 104 -13.29 15.13 0.00
N ARG A 105 -13.02 15.39 1.28
CA ARG A 105 -12.15 16.50 1.70
C ARG A 105 -10.75 16.04 1.93
N LEU A 106 -9.78 16.69 1.27
CA LEU A 106 -8.37 16.54 1.58
C LEU A 106 -8.03 17.20 2.93
N PRO A 107 -7.13 16.60 3.72
CA PRO A 107 -6.62 17.23 4.93
C PRO A 107 -5.88 18.52 4.59
N ARG A 108 -5.81 19.45 5.55
CA ARG A 108 -5.09 20.71 5.37
C ARG A 108 -3.62 20.52 5.00
N TRP A 109 -3.00 19.47 5.54
CA TRP A 109 -1.65 19.02 5.27
C TRP A 109 -1.71 17.57 4.81
N VAL A 110 -1.27 17.32 3.60
CA VAL A 110 -1.23 16.00 3.01
C VAL A 110 0.09 15.33 3.41
N PRO A 111 0.09 14.04 3.80
CA PRO A 111 1.34 13.34 4.05
C PRO A 111 2.30 13.43 2.84
N SER A 112 3.58 13.61 3.09
CA SER A 112 4.61 13.56 2.03
C SER A 112 4.82 12.16 1.49
N MET A 113 4.35 11.15 2.22
CA MET A 113 4.44 9.73 1.88
C MET A 113 3.03 9.13 1.85
N GLU A 114 2.68 8.48 0.74
CA GLU A 114 1.38 7.87 0.46
C GLU A 114 1.53 6.46 -0.16
N ASP A 115 0.44 5.82 -0.56
CA ASP A 115 0.41 4.57 -1.31
C ASP A 115 1.17 3.43 -0.62
N LEU A 116 0.75 3.12 0.60
CA LEU A 116 1.34 2.05 1.40
C LEU A 116 1.16 0.68 0.73
N CYS A 117 2.26 -0.02 0.52
CA CYS A 117 2.27 -1.40 0.04
C CYS A 117 3.07 -2.28 1.00
N PHE A 118 2.51 -3.43 1.39
CA PHE A 118 3.19 -4.46 2.15
C PHE A 118 3.62 -5.62 1.27
N PHE A 119 4.78 -6.19 1.57
CA PHE A 119 5.37 -7.30 0.82
C PHE A 119 5.73 -8.46 1.74
N ARG A 120 5.61 -9.68 1.22
CA ARG A 120 6.08 -10.92 1.83
C ARG A 120 6.99 -11.63 0.83
N ASN A 121 8.25 -11.83 1.20
CA ASN A 121 9.26 -12.46 0.33
C ASN A 121 9.29 -11.82 -1.08
N GLY A 122 9.21 -10.49 -1.15
CA GLY A 122 9.17 -9.74 -2.41
C GLY A 122 7.88 -9.84 -3.21
N THR A 123 6.84 -10.47 -2.67
CA THR A 123 5.50 -10.54 -3.29
C THR A 123 4.56 -9.55 -2.60
N LEU A 124 3.77 -8.83 -3.38
CA LEU A 124 2.79 -7.88 -2.85
C LEU A 124 1.72 -8.62 -2.04
N LEU A 125 1.56 -8.23 -0.79
CA LEU A 125 0.55 -8.73 0.13
C LEU A 125 -0.67 -7.80 0.19
N LEU A 126 -0.42 -6.50 0.32
CA LEU A 126 -1.44 -5.46 0.31
C LEU A 126 -0.87 -4.24 -0.40
N GLY A 127 -1.70 -3.56 -1.19
CA GLY A 127 -1.32 -2.31 -1.85
C GLY A 127 -2.45 -1.30 -1.85
N THR A 128 -2.10 -0.02 -1.73
CA THR A 128 -3.02 1.10 -1.80
C THR A 128 -2.62 2.09 -2.89
N VAL A 129 -3.60 2.77 -3.47
CA VAL A 129 -3.44 4.04 -4.19
C VAL A 129 -4.33 5.04 -3.47
N SER A 130 -3.70 5.79 -2.56
CA SER A 130 -4.42 6.54 -1.52
C SER A 130 -5.32 7.62 -2.07
N HIS A 131 -4.90 8.31 -3.14
CA HIS A 131 -5.66 9.38 -3.78
C HIS A 131 -6.73 8.88 -4.75
N GLU A 132 -6.68 7.60 -5.18
CA GLU A 132 -7.70 6.96 -6.02
C GLU A 132 -8.64 6.06 -5.22
N ARG A 133 -8.47 5.96 -3.90
CA ARG A 133 -9.25 5.13 -2.99
C ARG A 133 -9.24 3.64 -3.36
N ILE A 134 -8.09 3.16 -3.82
CA ILE A 134 -7.88 1.77 -4.17
C ILE A 134 -7.10 1.08 -3.05
N CYS A 135 -7.63 -0.03 -2.55
CA CYS A 135 -6.91 -0.93 -1.65
C CYS A 135 -7.20 -2.38 -2.07
N MET A 136 -6.13 -3.16 -2.23
CA MET A 136 -6.24 -4.57 -2.61
C MET A 136 -5.32 -5.41 -1.75
N ALA A 137 -5.79 -6.60 -1.33
CA ALA A 137 -5.00 -7.60 -0.66
C ALA A 137 -4.90 -8.89 -1.49
N TYR A 138 -3.77 -9.56 -1.39
CA TYR A 138 -3.43 -10.77 -2.12
C TYR A 138 -3.05 -11.89 -1.14
N PRO A 139 -3.99 -12.39 -0.33
CA PRO A 139 -3.74 -13.45 0.61
C PRO A 139 -3.35 -14.74 -0.12
N GLU A 140 -2.40 -15.48 0.44
CA GLU A 140 -1.91 -16.73 -0.13
C GLU A 140 -2.92 -17.88 0.04
N ASP A 141 -3.69 -17.84 1.12
CA ASP A 141 -4.65 -18.87 1.50
C ASP A 141 -5.95 -18.28 2.07
N GLY A 142 -6.89 -19.16 2.40
CA GLY A 142 -8.19 -18.79 2.94
C GLY A 142 -8.13 -18.26 4.37
N GLU A 143 -7.17 -18.70 5.18
CA GLU A 143 -7.00 -18.24 6.56
C GLU A 143 -6.56 -16.78 6.58
N LEU A 144 -5.54 -16.44 5.81
CA LEU A 144 -5.09 -15.06 5.69
C LEU A 144 -6.17 -14.16 5.07
N ALA A 145 -6.93 -14.68 4.08
CA ALA A 145 -8.07 -13.95 3.53
C ALA A 145 -9.13 -13.65 4.58
N GLN A 146 -9.42 -14.60 5.48
CA GLN A 146 -10.36 -14.39 6.57
C GLN A 146 -9.85 -13.37 7.57
N ARG A 147 -8.56 -13.40 7.92
CA ARG A 147 -7.93 -12.38 8.80
C ARG A 147 -8.09 -10.97 8.23
N PHE A 148 -7.93 -10.77 6.91
CA PHE A 148 -8.20 -9.47 6.29
C PHE A 148 -9.67 -9.04 6.42
N ARG A 149 -10.62 -9.98 6.23
CA ARG A 149 -12.05 -9.68 6.37
C ARG A 149 -12.44 -9.32 7.81
N ASP A 150 -11.82 -9.98 8.78
CA ASP A 150 -12.06 -9.73 10.21
C ASP A 150 -11.43 -8.40 10.67
N ALA A 151 -10.29 -8.02 10.08
CA ALA A 151 -9.59 -6.79 10.44
C ALA A 151 -10.38 -5.54 10.03
N ILE A 152 -10.96 -5.54 8.84
CA ILE A 152 -11.75 -4.42 8.32
C ILE A 152 -12.89 -4.94 7.43
N ARG A 153 -14.08 -4.38 7.61
CA ARG A 153 -15.25 -4.72 6.80
C ARG A 153 -15.18 -4.06 5.42
N GLY A 154 -15.83 -4.66 4.44
CA GLY A 154 -15.97 -4.07 3.11
C GLY A 154 -15.08 -4.71 2.03
N TRP A 155 -14.41 -5.83 2.32
CA TRP A 155 -13.72 -6.60 1.30
C TRP A 155 -14.71 -7.30 0.38
N GLY A 156 -14.58 -7.03 -0.93
CA GLY A 156 -15.17 -7.83 -2.00
C GLY A 156 -14.14 -8.78 -2.58
N GLU A 157 -14.59 -9.88 -3.19
CA GLU A 157 -13.72 -10.74 -3.99
C GLU A 157 -13.60 -10.16 -5.41
N ALA A 158 -12.38 -9.97 -5.86
CA ALA A 158 -12.12 -9.66 -7.25
C ALA A 158 -11.89 -10.97 -8.00
N ASP A 159 -12.76 -11.27 -8.95
CA ASP A 159 -12.40 -12.17 -10.03
C ASP A 159 -11.38 -11.43 -10.90
N ILE A 160 -10.10 -11.77 -10.72
CA ILE A 160 -8.97 -11.13 -11.39
C ILE A 160 -9.11 -11.23 -12.92
N TRP A 161 -9.94 -12.14 -13.42
CA TRP A 161 -10.15 -12.41 -14.83
C TRP A 161 -11.37 -11.69 -15.42
N ASN A 162 -12.42 -11.43 -14.66
CA ASN A 162 -13.71 -10.95 -15.17
C ASN A 162 -14.08 -9.51 -14.80
N ARG A 163 -13.50 -8.93 -13.76
CA ARG A 163 -13.67 -7.52 -13.47
C ARG A 163 -12.38 -6.77 -13.81
N SER A 164 -12.32 -6.31 -15.05
CA SER A 164 -11.53 -5.15 -15.35
C SER A 164 -11.96 -4.03 -14.40
N ILE A 165 -11.27 -3.94 -13.28
CA ILE A 165 -11.22 -2.73 -12.49
C ILE A 165 -10.90 -1.65 -13.51
N SER A 166 -11.72 -0.63 -13.64
CA SER A 166 -11.61 0.35 -14.75
C SER A 166 -10.24 1.02 -14.79
N CYS A 167 -9.54 1.09 -13.67
CA CYS A 167 -8.15 1.47 -13.54
C CYS A 167 -7.21 0.48 -14.26
N CYS A 168 -7.34 -0.83 -14.05
CA CYS A 168 -6.51 -1.83 -14.74
C CYS A 168 -6.84 -1.99 -16.22
N ARG A 169 -8.06 -1.63 -16.69
CA ARG A 169 -8.39 -1.63 -18.13
C ARG A 169 -7.63 -0.58 -18.92
N ARG A 170 -7.41 0.59 -18.35
CA ARG A 170 -6.55 1.60 -19.00
C ARG A 170 -5.08 1.17 -19.01
N LEU A 171 -4.70 0.25 -18.15
CA LEU A 171 -3.30 0.02 -17.83
C LEU A 171 -2.73 -1.29 -18.37
N ARG A 172 -3.38 -2.12 -19.14
CA ARG A 172 -2.83 -3.37 -19.76
C ARG A 172 -1.76 -4.09 -18.91
N ALA A 173 -1.73 -3.89 -17.60
CA ALA A 173 -0.75 -4.47 -16.69
C ALA A 173 -1.43 -5.53 -15.83
N THR A 174 -1.02 -6.76 -16.01
CA THR A 174 -1.38 -7.82 -15.09
C THR A 174 -0.59 -7.64 -13.78
N PRO A 175 -1.16 -7.98 -12.59
CA PRO A 175 -0.45 -7.97 -11.31
C PRO A 175 0.90 -8.70 -11.33
N ARG A 176 1.07 -9.67 -12.24
CA ARG A 176 2.33 -10.41 -12.44
C ARG A 176 3.50 -9.52 -12.84
N ASN A 177 3.28 -8.40 -13.53
CA ASN A 177 4.37 -7.53 -13.98
C ASN A 177 4.94 -6.65 -12.87
N CYS A 178 4.16 -6.32 -11.82
CA CYS A 178 4.69 -5.66 -10.61
C CYS A 178 5.54 -6.61 -9.78
N VAL A 179 5.17 -7.89 -9.68
CA VAL A 179 5.88 -8.93 -8.95
C VAL A 179 7.28 -9.21 -9.53
N PHE A 180 7.46 -9.14 -10.85
CA PHE A 180 8.76 -9.39 -11.49
C PHE A 180 9.81 -8.33 -11.18
N ALA A 181 9.43 -7.08 -11.05
CA ALA A 181 10.35 -6.01 -10.69
C ALA A 181 10.87 -6.16 -9.25
N LEU A 182 10.01 -6.62 -8.33
CA LEU A 182 10.35 -6.77 -6.91
C LEU A 182 11.21 -7.99 -6.62
N ARG A 183 11.00 -9.14 -7.27
CA ARG A 183 11.85 -10.32 -7.09
C ARG A 183 13.32 -10.04 -7.38
N ARG A 184 13.64 -9.23 -8.40
CA ARG A 184 15.03 -8.79 -8.68
C ARG A 184 15.60 -7.86 -7.61
N ILE A 185 14.76 -7.14 -6.89
CA ILE A 185 15.18 -6.19 -5.85
C ILE A 185 15.56 -6.92 -4.56
N PHE A 186 14.79 -7.95 -4.18
CA PHE A 186 15.01 -8.70 -2.93
C PHE A 186 16.06 -9.81 -3.08
N SER A 187 16.24 -10.40 -4.28
CA SER A 187 17.27 -11.44 -4.50
C SER A 187 18.69 -10.90 -4.52
N ALA A 188 18.91 -9.60 -4.69
CA ALA A 188 20.25 -9.00 -4.67
C ALA A 188 20.82 -8.78 -3.26
N ASN A 189 20.02 -8.89 -2.20
CA ASN A 189 20.43 -8.68 -0.81
C ASN A 189 20.70 -9.99 -0.03
N SER A 190 20.63 -11.16 -0.66
CA SER A 190 20.94 -12.46 -0.01
C SER A 190 22.42 -12.84 -0.11
N ALA A 191 23.30 -11.93 -0.53
CA ALA A 191 24.73 -12.14 -0.67
C ALA A 191 25.51 -11.00 0.04
N VAL A 192 25.34 -10.91 1.39
CA VAL A 192 26.32 -10.30 2.31
C VAL A 192 26.29 -11.08 3.61
#